data_d88fc2a3eeaef579b555d589fdb2afb6
#
_entry.id   d88fc2a3eeaef579b555d589fdb2afb6
#
_cell.length_a   1.000
_cell.length_b   1.000
_cell.length_c   1.000
_cell.angle_alpha   90.00
_cell.angle_beta   90.00
_cell.angle_gamma   90.00
#
_symmetry.space_group_name_H-M   'P 1'
#
loop_
_entity.id
_entity.type
_entity.pdbx_description
1 polymer ?
#
loop_
_entity_poly.entity_id
_entity_poly.type
_entity_poly.pdbx_seq_one_letter_code
_entity_poly.pdbx_strand_id
1 'polypeptide(L)'
;MPPILELSGVTKSFGRAHERTTILQNINLTVQEGDFVSIIGYSGSGKSTLINLVSGLLKPDIGTAKMDGEIISGPGPERGIVFQNYSLLPWLTVTENVRLAVDQLFPAMSEKERADYAAKYIDMVKLTPAAGKLPRELSGGMRQRVSVARTLAANPKVLLLDEPLSALDALTRATLQDEIADIWEKNRTTVIWITNDPDEALLVADRVIPLLPGRDGATLGAEINVGIPRPRLRGEVLQTAGFKDLKLQLVNTLLNAKRDSSPTTTKRLSAPDILPEDISIKRSFAYFGKAEPRRRSRLEREELKIEVS
;
A
#
# COMPACT_ATOMS: atom_id res chain seq x y z
N MET A 1 14.19 -24.87 -4.44
CA MET A 1 15.20 -23.84 -4.21
C MET A 1 14.88 -23.15 -2.90
N PRO A 2 15.84 -22.64 -2.12
CA PRO A 2 15.53 -21.85 -0.96
C PRO A 2 14.75 -20.57 -1.38
N PRO A 3 13.84 -20.06 -0.52
CA PRO A 3 13.11 -18.85 -0.82
C PRO A 3 14.04 -17.62 -0.82
N ILE A 4 13.76 -16.65 -1.69
CA ILE A 4 14.49 -15.38 -1.70
C ILE A 4 14.12 -14.52 -0.48
N LEU A 5 12.85 -14.61 -0.03
CA LEU A 5 12.35 -13.91 1.15
C LEU A 5 11.54 -14.85 2.03
N GLU A 6 11.79 -14.80 3.34
CA GLU A 6 11.08 -15.59 4.34
C GLU A 6 10.76 -14.74 5.58
N LEU A 7 9.50 -14.70 5.96
CA LEU A 7 9.03 -14.20 7.24
C LEU A 7 8.51 -15.38 8.07
N SER A 8 9.04 -15.58 9.27
CA SER A 8 8.69 -16.69 10.15
C SER A 8 8.21 -16.18 11.50
N GLY A 9 6.89 -16.32 11.78
CA GLY A 9 6.25 -15.93 13.02
C GLY A 9 6.38 -14.43 13.35
N VAL A 10 6.46 -13.56 12.33
CA VAL A 10 6.74 -12.13 12.52
C VAL A 10 5.57 -11.42 13.18
N THR A 11 5.84 -10.78 14.32
CA THR A 11 4.87 -9.91 15.02
C THR A 11 5.47 -8.51 15.18
N LYS A 12 4.63 -7.49 14.96
CA LYS A 12 4.99 -6.07 15.09
C LYS A 12 3.94 -5.29 15.83
N SER A 13 4.36 -4.57 16.87
CA SER A 13 3.51 -3.70 17.69
C SER A 13 4.11 -2.30 17.77
N PHE A 14 3.25 -1.30 17.97
CA PHE A 14 3.63 0.10 18.19
C PHE A 14 3.02 0.63 19.48
N GLY A 15 3.56 1.70 20.01
CA GLY A 15 3.12 2.33 21.25
C GLY A 15 4.07 2.13 22.44
N ARG A 16 3.77 2.76 23.57
CA ARG A 16 4.53 2.65 24.83
C ARG A 16 4.08 1.42 25.63
N ALA A 17 4.87 1.00 26.60
CA ALA A 17 4.73 -0.27 27.33
C ALA A 17 3.30 -0.65 27.77
N HIS A 18 2.45 0.32 28.16
CA HIS A 18 1.08 0.08 28.65
C HIS A 18 -0.03 0.27 27.60
N GLU A 19 0.32 0.80 26.40
CA GLU A 19 -0.63 1.08 25.30
C GLU A 19 -0.11 0.49 23.97
N ARG A 20 0.45 -0.70 24.05
CA ARG A 20 1.05 -1.33 22.87
C ARG A 20 -0.03 -1.95 21.99
N THR A 21 -0.16 -1.47 20.76
CA THR A 21 -1.08 -2.01 19.75
C THR A 21 -0.31 -2.90 18.78
N THR A 22 -0.69 -4.15 18.68
CA THR A 22 -0.15 -5.08 17.69
C THR A 22 -0.80 -4.81 16.34
N ILE A 23 0.02 -4.52 15.35
CA ILE A 23 -0.43 -4.26 13.97
C ILE A 23 -0.36 -5.54 13.14
N LEU A 24 0.72 -6.30 13.26
CA LEU A 24 0.92 -7.57 12.56
C LEU A 24 1.15 -8.67 13.58
N GLN A 25 0.44 -9.79 13.42
CA GLN A 25 0.49 -10.92 14.33
C GLN A 25 0.83 -12.20 13.59
N ASN A 26 1.91 -12.88 14.00
CA ASN A 26 2.32 -14.19 13.50
C ASN A 26 2.33 -14.30 11.96
N ILE A 27 2.96 -13.35 11.30
CA ILE A 27 3.09 -13.32 9.85
C ILE A 27 4.08 -14.39 9.40
N ASN A 28 3.62 -15.27 8.51
CA ASN A 28 4.42 -16.27 7.84
C ASN A 28 4.27 -16.07 6.32
N LEU A 29 5.37 -15.77 5.63
CA LEU A 29 5.40 -15.49 4.20
C LEU A 29 6.65 -16.08 3.57
N THR A 30 6.48 -16.80 2.48
CA THR A 30 7.58 -17.33 1.68
C THR A 30 7.43 -16.86 0.24
N VAL A 31 8.49 -16.24 -0.30
CA VAL A 31 8.52 -15.74 -1.69
C VAL A 31 9.70 -16.39 -2.39
N GLN A 32 9.45 -16.97 -3.57
CA GLN A 32 10.48 -17.56 -4.42
C GLN A 32 11.08 -16.50 -5.35
N GLU A 33 12.28 -16.76 -5.85
CA GLU A 33 12.89 -15.90 -6.87
C GLU A 33 12.02 -15.88 -8.13
N GLY A 34 11.76 -14.68 -8.66
CA GLY A 34 10.91 -14.46 -9.83
C GLY A 34 9.40 -14.49 -9.58
N ASP A 35 8.95 -14.71 -8.34
CA ASP A 35 7.53 -14.62 -7.99
C ASP A 35 7.00 -13.18 -8.16
N PHE A 36 5.76 -13.07 -8.60
CA PHE A 36 4.96 -11.86 -8.48
C PHE A 36 3.84 -12.08 -7.45
N VAL A 37 4.07 -11.62 -6.23
CA VAL A 37 3.12 -11.76 -5.11
C VAL A 37 2.40 -10.44 -4.87
N SER A 38 1.07 -10.46 -4.82
CA SER A 38 0.30 -9.31 -4.34
C SER A 38 -0.23 -9.54 -2.93
N ILE A 39 -0.06 -8.55 -2.07
CA ILE A 39 -0.65 -8.54 -0.73
C ILE A 39 -1.79 -7.52 -0.72
N ILE A 40 -3.00 -8.00 -0.48
CA ILE A 40 -4.20 -7.18 -0.50
C ILE A 40 -4.82 -7.07 0.89
N GLY A 41 -5.32 -5.88 1.23
CA GLY A 41 -6.02 -5.66 2.50
C GLY A 41 -6.63 -4.28 2.58
N TYR A 42 -7.47 -4.06 3.58
CA TYR A 42 -8.10 -2.75 3.81
C TYR A 42 -7.07 -1.65 4.12
N SER A 43 -7.45 -0.39 3.92
CA SER A 43 -6.67 0.73 4.41
C SER A 43 -6.50 0.62 5.94
N GLY A 44 -5.27 0.81 6.44
CA GLY A 44 -4.96 0.65 7.85
C GLY A 44 -4.74 -0.80 8.33
N SER A 45 -4.80 -1.82 7.46
CA SER A 45 -4.60 -3.23 7.86
C SER A 45 -3.15 -3.61 8.19
N GLY A 46 -2.19 -2.69 8.06
CA GLY A 46 -0.78 -2.99 8.35
C GLY A 46 0.08 -3.30 7.12
N LYS A 47 -0.42 -3.13 5.89
CA LYS A 47 0.32 -3.41 4.64
C LYS A 47 1.67 -2.68 4.55
N SER A 48 1.67 -1.38 4.81
CA SER A 48 2.92 -0.58 4.81
C SER A 48 3.86 -0.99 5.94
N THR A 49 3.33 -1.46 7.09
CA THR A 49 4.15 -2.05 8.16
C THR A 49 4.85 -3.31 7.68
N LEU A 50 4.14 -4.16 6.94
CA LEU A 50 4.71 -5.39 6.37
C LEU A 50 5.81 -5.08 5.35
N ILE A 51 5.60 -4.13 4.42
CA ILE A 51 6.67 -3.67 3.51
C ILE A 51 7.88 -3.13 4.27
N ASN A 52 7.66 -2.33 5.29
CA ASN A 52 8.75 -1.77 6.08
C ASN A 52 9.54 -2.84 6.84
N LEU A 53 8.94 -3.96 7.22
CA LEU A 53 9.64 -5.11 7.79
C LEU A 53 10.47 -5.84 6.72
N VAL A 54 9.87 -6.12 5.55
CA VAL A 54 10.55 -6.78 4.44
C VAL A 54 11.72 -5.95 3.92
N SER A 55 11.56 -4.63 3.86
CA SER A 55 12.62 -3.72 3.41
C SER A 55 13.75 -3.51 4.42
N GLY A 56 13.53 -3.90 5.68
CA GLY A 56 14.47 -3.65 6.77
C GLY A 56 14.39 -2.25 7.39
N LEU A 57 13.42 -1.42 6.99
CA LEU A 57 13.14 -0.12 7.64
C LEU A 57 12.58 -0.30 9.04
N LEU A 58 11.90 -1.41 9.30
CA LEU A 58 11.44 -1.82 10.62
C LEU A 58 12.00 -3.20 10.97
N LYS A 59 12.26 -3.42 12.26
CA LYS A 59 12.62 -4.73 12.80
C LYS A 59 11.37 -5.38 13.39
N PRO A 60 11.20 -6.71 13.27
CA PRO A 60 10.16 -7.44 13.97
C PRO A 60 10.40 -7.37 15.48
N ASP A 61 9.31 -7.41 16.27
CA ASP A 61 9.40 -7.54 17.72
C ASP A 61 9.52 -9.02 18.13
N ILE A 62 8.90 -9.92 17.36
CA ILE A 62 8.96 -11.38 17.51
C ILE A 62 9.12 -11.98 16.12
N GLY A 63 9.73 -13.15 16.01
CA GLY A 63 9.97 -13.85 14.76
C GLY A 63 11.17 -13.34 13.99
N THR A 64 11.32 -13.80 12.75
CA THR A 64 12.47 -13.46 11.90
C THR A 64 12.04 -13.09 10.50
N ALA A 65 12.74 -12.12 9.91
CA ALA A 65 12.65 -11.78 8.48
C ALA A 65 14.02 -12.08 7.86
N LYS A 66 14.03 -12.87 6.79
CA LYS A 66 15.25 -13.30 6.11
C LYS A 66 15.16 -13.01 4.61
N MET A 67 16.31 -12.70 4.03
CA MET A 67 16.51 -12.61 2.59
C MET A 67 17.73 -13.45 2.20
N ASP A 68 17.61 -14.29 1.18
CA ASP A 68 18.65 -15.26 0.76
C ASP A 68 19.17 -16.11 1.97
N GLY A 69 18.29 -16.43 2.93
CA GLY A 69 18.62 -17.17 4.15
C GLY A 69 19.24 -16.35 5.28
N GLU A 70 19.62 -15.10 5.04
CA GLU A 70 20.24 -14.21 6.03
C GLU A 70 19.20 -13.28 6.69
N ILE A 71 19.39 -12.97 7.98
CA ILE A 71 18.48 -12.08 8.72
C ILE A 71 18.57 -10.66 8.16
N ILE A 72 17.41 -10.07 7.87
CA ILE A 72 17.30 -8.67 7.48
C ILE A 72 17.60 -7.78 8.70
N SER A 73 18.80 -7.22 8.74
CA SER A 73 19.25 -6.36 9.84
C SER A 73 18.96 -4.87 9.64
N GLY A 74 18.75 -4.45 8.40
CA GLY A 74 18.49 -3.07 8.00
C GLY A 74 18.16 -2.95 6.51
N PRO A 75 17.95 -1.72 5.99
CA PRO A 75 17.76 -1.48 4.56
C PRO A 75 18.99 -1.92 3.75
N GLY A 76 18.75 -2.39 2.52
CA GLY A 76 19.80 -2.81 1.61
C GLY A 76 19.41 -2.61 0.15
N PRO A 77 20.39 -2.46 -0.77
CA PRO A 77 20.14 -2.20 -2.18
C PRO A 77 19.44 -3.35 -2.91
N GLU A 78 19.52 -4.56 -2.37
CA GLU A 78 18.88 -5.76 -2.90
C GLU A 78 17.34 -5.72 -2.77
N ARG A 79 16.79 -4.77 -1.98
CA ARG A 79 15.36 -4.53 -1.78
C ARG A 79 14.98 -3.12 -2.19
N GLY A 80 14.52 -2.98 -3.42
CA GLY A 80 14.05 -1.70 -3.94
C GLY A 80 12.62 -1.40 -3.49
N ILE A 81 12.37 -0.17 -3.01
CA ILE A 81 11.01 0.26 -2.62
C ILE A 81 10.52 1.37 -3.53
N VAL A 82 9.29 1.21 -4.01
CA VAL A 82 8.49 2.27 -4.63
C VAL A 82 7.41 2.67 -3.65
N PHE A 83 7.54 3.87 -3.06
CA PHE A 83 6.60 4.40 -2.09
C PHE A 83 5.38 5.04 -2.74
N GLN A 84 4.26 5.06 -2.03
CA GLN A 84 3.00 5.68 -2.45
C GLN A 84 3.15 7.18 -2.80
N ASN A 85 4.02 7.90 -2.11
CA ASN A 85 4.28 9.34 -2.30
C ASN A 85 5.44 9.64 -3.27
N TYR A 86 5.83 8.66 -4.10
CA TYR A 86 6.92 8.71 -5.09
C TYR A 86 8.32 8.93 -4.50
N SER A 87 8.47 9.61 -3.38
CA SER A 87 9.73 9.95 -2.68
C SER A 87 10.81 10.52 -3.61
N LEU A 88 10.41 11.34 -4.60
CA LEU A 88 11.36 12.03 -5.48
C LEU A 88 11.96 13.24 -4.78
N LEU A 89 13.24 13.49 -5.04
CA LEU A 89 13.90 14.70 -4.58
C LEU A 89 13.44 15.87 -5.47
N PRO A 90 12.74 16.88 -4.90
CA PRO A 90 12.03 17.88 -5.69
C PRO A 90 12.95 18.87 -6.42
N TRP A 91 14.21 18.96 -6.01
CA TRP A 91 15.24 19.81 -6.62
C TRP A 91 16.09 19.10 -7.68
N LEU A 92 15.90 17.79 -7.88
CA LEU A 92 16.56 17.00 -8.90
C LEU A 92 15.64 16.76 -10.09
N THR A 93 16.19 16.80 -11.29
CA THR A 93 15.51 16.42 -12.53
C THR A 93 15.18 14.93 -12.55
N VAL A 94 14.43 14.46 -13.56
CA VAL A 94 14.17 13.03 -13.78
C VAL A 94 15.49 12.26 -13.87
N THR A 95 16.42 12.72 -14.70
CA THR A 95 17.73 12.08 -14.87
C THR A 95 18.50 12.01 -13.55
N GLU A 96 18.58 13.10 -12.82
CA GLU A 96 19.32 13.16 -11.56
C GLU A 96 18.66 12.30 -10.47
N ASN A 97 17.33 12.23 -10.41
CA ASN A 97 16.63 11.33 -9.49
C ASN A 97 16.98 9.85 -9.77
N VAL A 98 17.05 9.43 -11.04
CA VAL A 98 17.42 8.06 -11.40
C VAL A 98 18.90 7.83 -11.15
N ARG A 99 19.77 8.77 -11.53
CA ARG A 99 21.21 8.70 -11.33
C ARG A 99 21.63 8.59 -9.88
N LEU A 100 20.85 9.15 -8.95
CA LEU A 100 21.15 9.08 -7.51
C LEU A 100 21.41 7.64 -7.04
N ALA A 101 20.59 6.68 -7.50
CA ALA A 101 20.78 5.27 -7.18
C ALA A 101 22.00 4.68 -7.91
N VAL A 102 22.16 5.01 -9.19
CA VAL A 102 23.25 4.51 -10.02
C VAL A 102 24.62 4.99 -9.52
N ASP A 103 24.74 6.28 -9.20
CA ASP A 103 25.98 6.90 -8.73
C ASP A 103 26.46 6.32 -7.39
N GLN A 104 25.50 5.94 -6.52
CA GLN A 104 25.80 5.30 -5.23
C GLN A 104 26.19 3.83 -5.35
N LEU A 105 25.51 3.08 -6.20
CA LEU A 105 25.64 1.62 -6.24
C LEU A 105 26.69 1.12 -7.24
N PHE A 106 27.03 1.93 -8.24
CA PHE A 106 27.97 1.55 -9.31
C PHE A 106 29.14 2.53 -9.41
N PRO A 107 29.91 2.76 -8.33
CA PRO A 107 31.01 3.72 -8.33
C PRO A 107 32.14 3.33 -9.27
N ALA A 108 32.25 2.05 -9.66
CA ALA A 108 33.26 1.56 -10.59
C ALA A 108 32.99 1.93 -12.07
N MET A 109 31.73 2.29 -12.40
CA MET A 109 31.37 2.75 -13.73
C MET A 109 31.91 4.18 -13.96
N SER A 110 32.35 4.47 -15.18
CA SER A 110 32.67 5.83 -15.60
C SER A 110 31.42 6.72 -15.60
N GLU A 111 31.61 8.03 -15.59
CA GLU A 111 30.51 9.01 -15.64
C GLU A 111 29.57 8.78 -16.83
N LYS A 112 30.18 8.48 -18.02
CA LYS A 112 29.42 8.18 -19.24
C LYS A 112 28.60 6.90 -19.09
N GLU A 113 29.17 5.83 -18.57
CA GLU A 113 28.50 4.55 -18.39
C GLU A 113 27.29 4.69 -17.40
N ARG A 114 27.45 5.44 -16.31
CA ARG A 114 26.37 5.72 -15.39
C ARG A 114 25.25 6.54 -16.03
N ALA A 115 25.60 7.53 -16.86
CA ALA A 115 24.63 8.32 -17.59
C ALA A 115 23.84 7.46 -18.59
N ASP A 116 24.53 6.64 -19.39
CA ASP A 116 23.90 5.73 -20.36
C ASP A 116 23.03 4.68 -19.65
N TYR A 117 23.51 4.16 -18.51
CA TYR A 117 22.75 3.20 -17.69
C TYR A 117 21.46 3.82 -17.14
N ALA A 118 21.51 5.02 -16.57
CA ALA A 118 20.32 5.73 -16.10
C ALA A 118 19.35 6.03 -17.25
N ALA A 119 19.86 6.47 -18.41
CA ALA A 119 19.06 6.75 -19.59
C ALA A 119 18.27 5.52 -20.06
N LYS A 120 18.84 4.32 -19.99
CA LYS A 120 18.15 3.06 -20.30
C LYS A 120 16.88 2.87 -19.45
N TYR A 121 16.93 3.15 -18.14
CA TYR A 121 15.76 2.99 -17.27
C TYR A 121 14.73 4.12 -17.45
N ILE A 122 15.18 5.33 -17.78
CA ILE A 122 14.30 6.45 -18.15
C ILE A 122 13.55 6.14 -19.44
N ASP A 123 14.21 5.56 -20.42
CA ASP A 123 13.59 5.14 -21.67
C ASP A 123 12.62 3.97 -21.47
N MET A 124 12.98 2.98 -20.63
CA MET A 124 12.12 1.84 -20.26
C MET A 124 10.75 2.30 -19.75
N VAL A 125 10.70 3.40 -18.99
CA VAL A 125 9.45 3.99 -18.49
C VAL A 125 8.88 5.10 -19.38
N LYS A 126 9.39 5.25 -20.61
CA LYS A 126 8.95 6.23 -21.63
C LYS A 126 9.02 7.68 -21.16
N LEU A 127 10.05 8.04 -20.41
CA LEU A 127 10.26 9.40 -19.89
C LEU A 127 11.45 10.15 -20.52
N THR A 128 12.06 9.62 -21.59
CA THR A 128 13.15 10.28 -22.33
C THR A 128 12.83 11.74 -22.70
N PRO A 129 11.60 12.09 -23.19
CA PRO A 129 11.26 13.49 -23.50
C PRO A 129 11.16 14.41 -22.27
N ALA A 130 11.09 13.83 -21.08
CA ALA A 130 10.96 14.57 -19.82
C ALA A 130 12.20 14.48 -18.94
N ALA A 131 13.31 13.94 -19.44
CA ALA A 131 14.53 13.64 -18.68
C ALA A 131 15.10 14.85 -17.91
N GLY A 132 15.00 16.05 -18.48
CA GLY A 132 15.46 17.30 -17.86
C GLY A 132 14.44 18.02 -16.97
N LYS A 133 13.21 17.49 -16.81
CA LYS A 133 12.16 18.13 -16.00
C LYS A 133 12.33 17.84 -14.52
N LEU A 134 11.88 18.80 -13.70
CA LEU A 134 11.75 18.65 -12.24
C LEU A 134 10.44 17.94 -11.87
N PRO A 135 10.33 17.29 -10.70
CA PRO A 135 9.11 16.61 -10.26
C PRO A 135 7.83 17.47 -10.27
N ARG A 136 7.95 18.77 -10.00
CA ARG A 136 6.83 19.73 -10.06
C ARG A 136 6.23 19.94 -11.46
N GLU A 137 7.00 19.63 -12.50
CA GLU A 137 6.62 19.78 -13.91
C GLU A 137 6.03 18.49 -14.49
N LEU A 138 5.93 17.44 -13.67
CA LEU A 138 5.46 16.12 -14.05
C LEU A 138 4.04 15.85 -13.55
N SER A 139 3.25 15.10 -14.33
CA SER A 139 2.00 14.52 -13.86
C SER A 139 2.24 13.47 -12.75
N GLY A 140 1.18 13.06 -12.04
CA GLY A 140 1.26 12.00 -11.04
C GLY A 140 1.83 10.70 -11.60
N GLY A 141 1.32 10.25 -12.76
CA GLY A 141 1.80 9.06 -13.44
C GLY A 141 3.26 9.16 -13.90
N MET A 142 3.70 10.35 -14.35
CA MET A 142 5.11 10.56 -14.70
C MET A 142 6.00 10.49 -13.46
N ARG A 143 5.60 11.09 -12.33
CA ARG A 143 6.35 10.97 -11.06
C ARG A 143 6.46 9.52 -10.61
N GLN A 144 5.38 8.75 -10.74
CA GLN A 144 5.40 7.31 -10.43
C GLN A 144 6.41 6.56 -11.30
N ARG A 145 6.41 6.81 -12.61
CA ARG A 145 7.38 6.21 -13.53
C ARG A 145 8.82 6.55 -13.16
N VAL A 146 9.11 7.79 -12.76
CA VAL A 146 10.45 8.16 -12.27
C VAL A 146 10.83 7.36 -11.03
N SER A 147 9.90 7.19 -10.07
CA SER A 147 10.15 6.39 -8.87
C SER A 147 10.44 4.93 -9.20
N VAL A 148 9.68 4.34 -10.13
CA VAL A 148 9.93 2.97 -10.63
C VAL A 148 11.29 2.87 -11.32
N ALA A 149 11.62 3.79 -12.25
CA ALA A 149 12.88 3.80 -12.97
C ALA A 149 14.09 3.92 -12.02
N ARG A 150 14.03 4.83 -11.04
CA ARG A 150 15.06 4.99 -10.01
C ARG A 150 15.27 3.71 -9.22
N THR A 151 14.18 3.06 -8.82
CA THR A 151 14.25 1.84 -8.03
C THR A 151 14.79 0.66 -8.85
N LEU A 152 14.33 0.51 -10.10
CA LEU A 152 14.85 -0.52 -11.00
C LEU A 152 16.32 -0.30 -11.38
N ALA A 153 16.76 0.96 -11.51
CA ALA A 153 18.16 1.30 -11.80
C ALA A 153 19.12 0.87 -10.67
N ALA A 154 18.63 0.68 -9.46
CA ALA A 154 19.38 0.07 -8.36
C ALA A 154 19.63 -1.44 -8.57
N ASN A 155 18.99 -2.07 -9.56
CA ASN A 155 19.04 -3.51 -9.86
C ASN A 155 18.72 -4.39 -8.63
N PRO A 156 17.59 -4.17 -7.96
CA PRO A 156 17.25 -4.92 -6.76
C PRO A 156 16.85 -6.36 -7.10
N LYS A 157 17.10 -7.30 -6.17
CA LYS A 157 16.60 -8.69 -6.26
C LYS A 157 15.10 -8.77 -5.99
N VAL A 158 14.60 -7.92 -5.08
CA VAL A 158 13.17 -7.83 -4.73
C VAL A 158 12.70 -6.40 -4.87
N LEU A 159 11.62 -6.22 -5.64
CA LEU A 159 10.95 -4.94 -5.83
C LEU A 159 9.68 -4.89 -4.94
N LEU A 160 9.63 -3.93 -4.05
CA LEU A 160 8.54 -3.69 -3.13
C LEU A 160 7.73 -2.47 -3.60
N LEU A 161 6.44 -2.65 -3.87
CA LEU A 161 5.56 -1.60 -4.36
C LEU A 161 4.43 -1.34 -3.35
N ASP A 162 4.44 -0.19 -2.68
CA ASP A 162 3.44 0.17 -1.66
C ASP A 162 2.36 1.06 -2.27
N GLU A 163 1.21 0.48 -2.61
CA GLU A 163 0.06 1.12 -3.24
C GLU A 163 0.48 2.04 -4.42
N PRO A 164 1.28 1.53 -5.39
CA PRO A 164 2.00 2.37 -6.34
C PRO A 164 1.09 3.15 -7.29
N LEU A 165 -0.17 2.77 -7.41
CA LEU A 165 -1.10 3.36 -8.38
C LEU A 165 -2.29 4.10 -7.72
N SER A 166 -2.34 4.16 -6.38
CA SER A 166 -3.49 4.70 -5.63
C SER A 166 -3.80 6.17 -5.89
N ALA A 167 -2.78 6.98 -6.20
CA ALA A 167 -2.91 8.43 -6.44
C ALA A 167 -3.18 8.80 -7.90
N LEU A 168 -3.45 7.82 -8.78
CA LEU A 168 -3.61 8.02 -10.21
C LEU A 168 -5.08 7.90 -10.65
N ASP A 169 -5.44 8.65 -11.70
CA ASP A 169 -6.70 8.46 -12.40
C ASP A 169 -6.78 7.07 -13.07
N ALA A 170 -7.99 6.63 -13.39
CA ALA A 170 -8.25 5.26 -13.85
C ALA A 170 -7.50 4.89 -15.14
N LEU A 171 -7.39 5.82 -16.11
CA LEU A 171 -6.72 5.54 -17.39
C LEU A 171 -5.20 5.47 -17.22
N THR A 172 -4.62 6.43 -16.51
CA THR A 172 -3.18 6.44 -16.19
C THR A 172 -2.80 5.21 -15.36
N ARG A 173 -3.65 4.82 -14.39
CA ARG A 173 -3.47 3.61 -13.57
C ARG A 173 -3.41 2.35 -14.44
N ALA A 174 -4.40 2.15 -15.32
CA ALA A 174 -4.46 1.00 -16.21
C ALA A 174 -3.20 0.90 -17.07
N THR A 175 -2.82 2.00 -17.73
CA THR A 175 -1.63 2.04 -18.59
C THR A 175 -0.35 1.71 -17.82
N LEU A 176 -0.17 2.30 -16.63
CA LEU A 176 1.04 2.10 -15.84
C LEU A 176 1.12 0.70 -15.24
N GLN A 177 -0.02 0.11 -14.89
CA GLN A 177 -0.12 -1.27 -14.43
C GLN A 177 0.36 -2.26 -15.49
N ASP A 178 -0.11 -2.09 -16.73
CA ASP A 178 0.28 -2.92 -17.86
C ASP A 178 1.79 -2.75 -18.15
N GLU A 179 2.30 -1.51 -18.12
CA GLU A 179 3.74 -1.23 -18.31
C GLU A 179 4.62 -1.89 -17.22
N ILE A 180 4.21 -1.84 -15.95
CA ILE A 180 4.97 -2.49 -14.86
C ILE A 180 4.94 -4.01 -15.03
N ALA A 181 3.79 -4.58 -15.42
CA ALA A 181 3.67 -6.01 -15.71
C ALA A 181 4.61 -6.43 -16.85
N ASP A 182 4.66 -5.65 -17.95
CA ASP A 182 5.56 -5.88 -19.09
C ASP A 182 7.05 -5.80 -18.67
N ILE A 183 7.40 -4.82 -17.84
CA ILE A 183 8.77 -4.67 -17.31
C ILE A 183 9.15 -5.91 -16.50
N TRP A 184 8.22 -6.38 -15.63
CA TRP A 184 8.44 -7.57 -14.84
C TRP A 184 8.59 -8.84 -15.71
N GLU A 185 7.72 -9.03 -16.70
CA GLU A 185 7.79 -10.21 -17.59
C GLU A 185 9.14 -10.32 -18.31
N LYS A 186 9.74 -9.19 -18.65
CA LYS A 186 11.06 -9.11 -19.31
C LYS A 186 12.22 -9.37 -18.37
N ASN A 187 12.16 -8.86 -17.14
CA ASN A 187 13.29 -8.86 -16.21
C ASN A 187 13.23 -9.98 -15.17
N ARG A 188 12.02 -10.55 -14.92
CA ARG A 188 11.78 -11.59 -13.91
C ARG A 188 12.28 -11.24 -12.50
N THR A 189 12.31 -9.95 -12.16
CA THR A 189 12.62 -9.49 -10.81
C THR A 189 11.53 -9.97 -9.86
N THR A 190 11.87 -10.45 -8.66
CA THR A 190 10.86 -10.80 -7.65
C THR A 190 10.06 -9.56 -7.23
N VAL A 191 8.73 -9.63 -7.20
CA VAL A 191 7.88 -8.48 -6.89
C VAL A 191 6.95 -8.78 -5.72
N ILE A 192 6.88 -7.86 -4.76
CA ILE A 192 5.81 -7.80 -3.76
C ILE A 192 5.02 -6.51 -3.99
N TRP A 193 3.78 -6.66 -4.41
CA TRP A 193 2.86 -5.58 -4.74
C TRP A 193 1.80 -5.43 -3.68
N ILE A 194 1.75 -4.29 -3.03
CA ILE A 194 0.68 -3.98 -2.07
C ILE A 194 -0.40 -3.15 -2.73
N THR A 195 -1.65 -3.56 -2.55
CA THR A 195 -2.82 -2.83 -3.04
C THR A 195 -4.04 -3.03 -2.14
N ASN A 196 -5.04 -2.21 -2.33
CA ASN A 196 -6.39 -2.39 -1.77
C ASN A 196 -7.42 -2.75 -2.86
N ASP A 197 -6.99 -2.86 -4.12
CA ASP A 197 -7.84 -3.13 -5.28
C ASP A 197 -7.71 -4.61 -5.71
N PRO A 198 -8.81 -5.41 -5.61
CA PRO A 198 -8.80 -6.81 -6.03
C PRO A 198 -8.51 -7.03 -7.51
N ASP A 199 -8.99 -6.14 -8.39
CA ASP A 199 -8.74 -6.25 -9.83
C ASP A 199 -7.26 -6.04 -10.14
N GLU A 200 -6.64 -5.06 -9.48
CA GLU A 200 -5.22 -4.80 -9.59
C GLU A 200 -4.41 -6.01 -9.14
N ALA A 201 -4.69 -6.57 -7.96
CA ALA A 201 -3.98 -7.72 -7.42
C ALA A 201 -4.03 -8.93 -8.38
N LEU A 202 -5.22 -9.25 -8.89
CA LEU A 202 -5.42 -10.41 -9.77
C LEU A 202 -4.85 -10.21 -11.18
N LEU A 203 -4.79 -8.97 -11.68
CA LEU A 203 -4.22 -8.69 -12.99
C LEU A 203 -2.70 -8.84 -13.00
N VAL A 204 -2.01 -8.36 -11.96
CA VAL A 204 -0.54 -8.29 -11.97
C VAL A 204 0.13 -9.52 -11.35
N ALA A 205 -0.45 -10.12 -10.31
CA ALA A 205 0.23 -11.14 -9.52
C ALA A 205 -0.05 -12.57 -9.97
N ASP A 206 0.88 -13.47 -9.70
CA ASP A 206 0.68 -14.92 -9.86
C ASP A 206 0.09 -15.52 -8.57
N ARG A 207 0.36 -14.89 -7.42
CA ARG A 207 -0.14 -15.27 -6.11
C ARG A 207 -0.70 -14.04 -5.39
N VAL A 208 -1.91 -14.15 -4.84
CA VAL A 208 -2.56 -13.07 -4.06
C VAL A 208 -2.76 -13.56 -2.63
N ILE A 209 -2.27 -12.79 -1.67
CA ILE A 209 -2.34 -13.13 -0.24
C ILE A 209 -3.10 -12.02 0.48
N PRO A 210 -4.28 -12.30 1.04
CA PRO A 210 -5.03 -11.31 1.81
C PRO A 210 -4.39 -11.07 3.17
N LEU A 211 -4.21 -9.80 3.55
CA LEU A 211 -3.87 -9.39 4.90
C LEU A 211 -5.16 -9.08 5.64
N LEU A 212 -5.52 -9.97 6.54
CA LEU A 212 -6.82 -10.00 7.23
C LEU A 212 -6.72 -9.32 8.60
N PRO A 213 -7.64 -8.43 8.95
CA PRO A 213 -7.70 -7.86 10.28
C PRO A 213 -8.04 -8.95 11.31
N GLY A 214 -7.39 -8.92 12.47
CA GLY A 214 -7.65 -9.80 13.61
C GLY A 214 -7.78 -8.99 14.90
N ARG A 215 -8.29 -9.62 15.97
CA ARG A 215 -8.43 -8.97 17.30
C ARG A 215 -7.08 -8.57 17.89
N ASP A 216 -6.06 -9.40 17.66
CA ASP A 216 -4.72 -9.23 18.23
C ASP A 216 -3.69 -8.77 17.16
N GLY A 217 -4.15 -8.13 16.09
CA GLY A 217 -3.35 -7.71 14.95
C GLY A 217 -3.71 -8.43 13.66
N ALA A 218 -3.26 -7.89 12.54
CA ALA A 218 -3.54 -8.47 11.23
C ALA A 218 -2.65 -9.70 10.97
N THR A 219 -3.23 -10.69 10.28
CA THR A 219 -2.56 -11.93 9.85
C THR A 219 -2.69 -12.14 8.35
N LEU A 220 -1.80 -12.93 7.75
CA LEU A 220 -1.97 -13.37 6.36
C LEU A 220 -3.03 -14.48 6.29
N GLY A 221 -3.96 -14.34 5.36
CA GLY A 221 -4.96 -15.36 5.03
C GLY A 221 -4.41 -16.40 4.06
N ALA A 222 -5.30 -17.30 3.64
CA ALA A 222 -4.97 -18.33 2.64
C ALA A 222 -4.56 -17.68 1.31
N GLU A 223 -3.50 -18.20 0.74
CA GLU A 223 -2.97 -17.81 -0.57
C GLU A 223 -3.93 -18.22 -1.69
N ILE A 224 -4.11 -17.35 -2.67
CA ILE A 224 -4.90 -17.56 -3.88
C ILE A 224 -3.93 -17.57 -5.06
N ASN A 225 -3.81 -18.73 -5.71
CA ASN A 225 -3.08 -18.86 -6.96
C ASN A 225 -3.94 -18.33 -8.11
N VAL A 226 -3.45 -17.36 -8.86
CA VAL A 226 -4.24 -16.73 -9.91
C VAL A 226 -4.41 -17.64 -11.11
N GLY A 227 -3.38 -18.38 -11.54
CA GLY A 227 -3.45 -19.41 -12.59
C GLY A 227 -3.91 -18.92 -13.96
N ILE A 228 -4.10 -17.62 -14.15
CA ILE A 228 -4.47 -17.02 -15.43
C ILE A 228 -3.20 -16.83 -16.26
N PRO A 229 -3.16 -17.35 -17.51
CA PRO A 229 -1.99 -17.23 -18.38
C PRO A 229 -1.60 -15.79 -18.65
N ARG A 230 -0.32 -15.55 -18.92
CA ARG A 230 0.22 -14.26 -19.38
C ARG A 230 0.47 -14.29 -20.89
N PRO A 231 0.43 -13.15 -21.62
CA PRO A 231 0.11 -11.81 -21.10
C PRO A 231 -1.36 -11.65 -20.74
N ARG A 232 -1.66 -10.92 -19.67
CA ARG A 232 -3.03 -10.66 -19.21
C ARG A 232 -3.55 -9.36 -19.78
N LEU A 233 -4.17 -9.45 -20.96
CA LEU A 233 -4.80 -8.29 -21.58
C LEU A 233 -6.06 -7.92 -20.80
N ARG A 234 -6.05 -6.75 -20.16
CA ARG A 234 -7.12 -6.25 -19.27
C ARG A 234 -8.52 -6.40 -19.86
N GLY A 235 -8.71 -6.00 -21.12
CA GLY A 235 -10.00 -6.03 -21.80
C GLY A 235 -10.59 -7.44 -21.95
N GLU A 236 -9.74 -8.46 -22.03
CA GLU A 236 -10.12 -9.85 -22.18
C GLU A 236 -10.26 -10.55 -20.84
N VAL A 237 -9.23 -10.45 -20.01
CA VAL A 237 -9.12 -11.18 -18.74
C VAL A 237 -10.23 -10.83 -17.76
N LEU A 238 -10.58 -9.55 -17.62
CA LEU A 238 -11.65 -9.07 -16.73
C LEU A 238 -13.03 -9.67 -17.03
N GLN A 239 -13.25 -10.13 -18.29
CA GLN A 239 -14.53 -10.71 -18.71
C GLN A 239 -14.59 -12.24 -18.51
N THR A 240 -13.46 -12.90 -18.27
CA THR A 240 -13.42 -14.35 -18.09
C THR A 240 -14.13 -14.80 -16.82
N ALA A 241 -14.75 -15.99 -16.86
CA ALA A 241 -15.38 -16.58 -15.68
C ALA A 241 -14.34 -16.80 -14.57
N GLY A 242 -13.16 -17.34 -14.90
CA GLY A 242 -12.10 -17.61 -13.92
C GLY A 242 -11.64 -16.38 -13.17
N PHE A 243 -11.52 -15.21 -13.84
CA PHE A 243 -11.19 -13.95 -13.16
C PHE A 243 -12.30 -13.50 -12.20
N LYS A 244 -13.56 -13.59 -12.64
CA LYS A 244 -14.73 -13.20 -11.83
C LYS A 244 -14.87 -14.09 -10.59
N ASP A 245 -14.62 -15.38 -10.71
CA ASP A 245 -14.67 -16.35 -9.60
C ASP A 245 -13.55 -16.06 -8.57
N LEU A 246 -12.32 -15.86 -9.03
CA LEU A 246 -11.20 -15.47 -8.17
C LEU A 246 -11.46 -14.13 -7.45
N LYS A 247 -12.00 -13.15 -8.16
CA LYS A 247 -12.37 -11.86 -7.57
C LYS A 247 -13.45 -12.02 -6.49
N LEU A 248 -14.48 -12.81 -6.77
CA LEU A 248 -15.55 -13.09 -5.81
C LEU A 248 -15.00 -13.79 -4.56
N GLN A 249 -14.17 -14.81 -4.73
CA GLN A 249 -13.49 -15.50 -3.64
C GLN A 249 -12.68 -14.54 -2.78
N LEU A 250 -11.85 -13.69 -3.41
CA LEU A 250 -10.99 -12.72 -2.72
C LEU A 250 -11.80 -11.69 -1.94
N VAL A 251 -12.83 -11.10 -2.58
CA VAL A 251 -13.71 -10.11 -1.95
C VAL A 251 -14.46 -10.71 -0.78
N ASN A 252 -15.01 -11.92 -0.93
CA ASN A 252 -15.71 -12.61 0.16
C ASN A 252 -14.77 -12.89 1.35
N THR A 253 -13.54 -13.32 1.09
CA THR A 253 -12.53 -13.54 2.13
C THR A 253 -12.27 -12.26 2.93
N LEU A 254 -12.07 -11.13 2.23
CA LEU A 254 -11.84 -9.84 2.88
C LEU A 254 -13.06 -9.37 3.68
N LEU A 255 -14.28 -9.47 3.12
CA LEU A 255 -15.52 -9.04 3.79
C LEU A 255 -15.82 -9.85 5.06
N ASN A 256 -15.64 -11.18 5.01
CA ASN A 256 -15.85 -12.04 6.16
C ASN A 256 -14.88 -11.71 7.30
N ALA A 257 -13.58 -11.57 7.00
CA ALA A 257 -12.59 -11.18 7.99
C ALA A 257 -12.88 -9.82 8.64
N LYS A 258 -13.41 -8.87 7.88
CA LYS A 258 -13.81 -7.56 8.44
C LYS A 258 -15.00 -7.68 9.41
N ARG A 259 -15.97 -8.53 9.10
CA ARG A 259 -17.14 -8.79 10.00
C ARG A 259 -16.68 -9.43 11.30
N ASP A 260 -15.78 -10.41 11.23
CA ASP A 260 -15.28 -11.15 12.38
C ASP A 260 -14.40 -10.31 13.30
N SER A 261 -13.69 -9.32 12.74
CA SER A 261 -12.84 -8.40 13.50
C SER A 261 -13.57 -7.19 14.09
N SER A 262 -14.80 -6.90 13.62
CA SER A 262 -15.59 -5.79 14.14
C SER A 262 -16.07 -6.12 15.55
N PRO A 263 -15.80 -5.30 16.59
CA PRO A 263 -16.39 -5.49 17.89
C PRO A 263 -17.92 -5.44 17.73
N THR A 264 -18.61 -6.45 18.27
CA THR A 264 -20.08 -6.50 18.30
C THR A 264 -20.59 -5.45 19.31
N THR A 265 -20.34 -4.19 19.03
CA THR A 265 -20.94 -3.10 19.79
C THR A 265 -22.33 -2.85 19.19
N THR A 266 -23.30 -3.56 19.68
CA THR A 266 -24.70 -3.13 19.57
C THR A 266 -24.80 -1.81 20.34
N LYS A 267 -24.45 -0.68 19.69
CA LYS A 267 -24.96 0.61 20.16
C LYS A 267 -26.47 0.49 20.07
N ARG A 268 -27.14 0.31 21.21
CA ARG A 268 -28.58 0.61 21.30
C ARG A 268 -28.67 2.08 20.91
N LEU A 269 -29.17 2.35 19.73
CA LEU A 269 -29.68 3.67 19.38
C LEU A 269 -30.89 3.86 20.27
N SER A 270 -30.73 4.49 21.44
CA SER A 270 -31.86 5.10 22.13
C SER A 270 -32.30 6.24 21.22
N ALA A 271 -33.51 6.15 20.72
CA ALA A 271 -34.14 7.29 20.06
C ALA A 271 -34.04 8.49 21.03
N PRO A 272 -33.64 9.68 20.55
CA PRO A 272 -33.66 10.86 21.39
C PRO A 272 -35.08 11.02 21.94
N ASP A 273 -35.18 11.26 23.23
CA ASP A 273 -36.47 11.59 23.89
C ASP A 273 -36.93 12.94 23.30
N ILE A 274 -37.65 12.86 22.18
CA ILE A 274 -38.27 14.04 21.56
C ILE A 274 -39.59 14.24 22.28
N LEU A 275 -39.62 15.18 23.22
CA LEU A 275 -40.85 15.59 23.85
C LEU A 275 -41.76 16.30 22.84
N PRO A 276 -43.09 16.14 22.92
CA PRO A 276 -44.04 16.80 22.01
C PRO A 276 -43.84 18.31 21.87
N GLU A 277 -43.25 18.94 22.87
CA GLU A 277 -42.91 20.37 22.90
C GLU A 277 -41.78 20.74 21.93
N ASP A 278 -40.89 19.81 21.59
CA ASP A 278 -39.81 20.03 20.66
C ASP A 278 -40.26 20.06 19.18
N ILE A 279 -41.50 19.60 18.93
CA ILE A 279 -42.08 19.55 17.58
C ILE A 279 -42.95 20.79 17.31
N SER A 280 -43.22 21.65 18.31
CA SER A 280 -43.98 22.86 18.11
C SER A 280 -43.19 23.89 17.29
N ILE A 281 -43.46 23.91 16.00
CA ILE A 281 -43.02 24.99 15.11
C ILE A 281 -43.76 26.27 15.53
N LYS A 282 -43.18 27.04 16.44
CA LYS A 282 -43.61 28.45 16.60
C LYS A 282 -43.15 29.22 15.37
N ARG A 283 -44.05 29.35 14.41
CA ARG A 283 -43.94 30.40 13.40
C ARG A 283 -44.02 31.74 14.11
N SER A 284 -42.88 32.32 14.45
CA SER A 284 -42.79 33.70 14.87
C SER A 284 -41.93 34.41 13.82
N PHE A 285 -42.57 35.06 12.88
CA PHE A 285 -41.97 36.16 12.13
C PHE A 285 -41.82 37.32 13.13
N ALA A 286 -40.59 37.54 13.59
CA ALA A 286 -40.21 38.78 14.24
C ALA A 286 -38.72 39.03 14.12
N TYR A 287 -38.38 40.01 13.31
CA TYR A 287 -37.31 40.97 13.41
C TYR A 287 -35.96 40.60 14.07
N PHE A 288 -34.92 40.84 13.31
CA PHE A 288 -33.51 40.92 13.73
C PHE A 288 -33.29 41.52 15.13
N GLY A 289 -32.84 40.69 16.06
CA GLY A 289 -32.33 41.09 17.35
C GLY A 289 -31.28 40.09 17.81
N LYS A 290 -30.07 40.56 18.13
CA LYS A 290 -28.96 39.75 18.60
C LYS A 290 -29.37 38.88 19.78
N ALA A 291 -29.36 37.57 19.65
CA ALA A 291 -29.53 36.65 20.75
C ALA A 291 -28.18 36.35 21.42
N GLU A 292 -28.07 36.66 22.70
CA GLU A 292 -26.95 36.25 23.54
C GLU A 292 -26.96 34.74 23.76
N PRO A 293 -25.82 34.04 23.77
CA PRO A 293 -25.78 32.61 24.00
C PRO A 293 -26.14 32.29 25.45
N ARG A 294 -27.19 31.47 25.63
CA ARG A 294 -27.57 30.93 26.94
C ARG A 294 -26.46 30.07 27.52
N ARG A 295 -25.98 30.41 28.73
CA ARG A 295 -25.03 29.54 29.47
C ARG A 295 -25.73 28.21 29.81
N ARG A 296 -25.16 27.11 29.34
CA ARG A 296 -25.56 25.73 29.68
C ARG A 296 -25.32 25.49 31.17
N SER A 297 -26.24 24.76 31.83
CA SER A 297 -26.15 24.41 33.24
C SER A 297 -24.98 23.43 33.49
N ARG A 298 -24.52 23.34 34.74
CA ARG A 298 -23.39 22.52 35.16
C ARG A 298 -23.62 21.02 34.93
N LEU A 299 -24.85 20.56 34.96
CA LEU A 299 -25.28 19.16 34.76
C LEU A 299 -25.11 18.72 33.28
N GLU A 300 -25.44 19.58 32.30
CA GLU A 300 -25.28 19.28 30.88
C GLU A 300 -23.80 19.15 30.42
N ARG A 301 -22.85 19.59 31.27
CA ARG A 301 -21.42 19.49 31.00
C ARG A 301 -20.79 18.19 31.49
N GLU A 302 -21.41 17.49 32.45
CA GLU A 302 -20.86 16.24 32.98
C GLU A 302 -21.29 15.04 32.13
N GLU A 303 -22.49 15.04 31.54
CA GLU A 303 -22.95 13.95 30.67
C GLU A 303 -22.19 13.86 29.34
N LEU A 304 -21.62 14.97 28.84
CA LEU A 304 -20.83 14.99 27.60
C LEU A 304 -19.37 14.51 27.75
N LYS A 305 -18.91 14.20 28.97
CA LYS A 305 -17.53 13.76 29.24
C LYS A 305 -17.33 12.24 29.27
N ILE A 306 -18.38 11.46 29.12
CA ILE A 306 -18.31 9.99 29.34
C ILE A 306 -18.20 9.19 28.03
N GLU A 307 -18.17 9.82 26.84
CA GLU A 307 -18.18 9.07 25.57
C GLU A 307 -17.04 9.37 24.59
N VAL A 308 -15.84 9.63 25.10
CA VAL A 308 -14.64 9.55 24.25
C VAL A 308 -13.50 8.94 25.07
N SER A 309 -13.50 7.63 25.12
CA SER A 309 -12.31 6.83 25.46
C SER A 309 -12.34 5.54 24.64
#